data_afc70881101b973879bed6195e62bc4b
#
_entry.id   afc70881101b973879bed6195e62bc4b
#
_cell.length_a   1.000
_cell.length_b   1.000
_cell.length_c   1.000
_cell.angle_alpha   90.00
_cell.angle_beta   90.00
_cell.angle_gamma   90.00
#
_symmetry.space_group_name_H-M   'P 1'
#
loop_
_entity.id
_entity.type
_entity.pdbx_description
1 polymer ?
#
loop_
_entity_poly.entity_id
_entity_poly.type
_entity_poly.pdbx_seq_one_letter_code
_entity_poly.pdbx_strand_id
1 'polypeptide(L)'
;AEAVVAHMPEDPAIEKVEIAGPGFINFYLSVAVKNAIFGEAREKGMDFAKSNVGGGLKTQVEFVSANPVGPMHIGHGRWAALGDSLCRVMDHAGYDIQREFYINDHGSQMNTFGNSISTRYMQLADIIAKQGVDIDEAHKLLIADRDAFVADENDEHPETHPYQDNFAETLGKDSYGGDYIIDEAAEFWRTDGDKWVEADPQERMESFRERGYVKMVDNMRDLCHAVNCDFDRWYSERSLYVKDT
;
A
#
# COMPACT_ATOMS: atom_id res chain seq x y z
N ALA A 1 35.11 34.83 -18.96
CA ALA A 1 35.81 33.60 -18.49
C ALA A 1 37.30 33.91 -18.23
N GLU A 2 38.04 34.48 -19.20
CA GLU A 2 39.49 34.73 -19.08
C GLU A 2 39.87 35.56 -17.86
N ALA A 3 39.21 36.69 -17.61
CA ALA A 3 39.46 37.55 -16.44
C ALA A 3 39.18 36.83 -15.10
N VAL A 4 38.22 35.95 -15.07
CA VAL A 4 37.92 35.14 -13.87
C VAL A 4 39.03 34.13 -13.61
N VAL A 5 39.42 33.38 -14.63
CA VAL A 5 40.50 32.39 -14.52
C VAL A 5 41.84 33.02 -14.14
N ALA A 6 42.16 34.21 -14.70
CA ALA A 6 43.38 34.91 -14.40
C ALA A 6 43.48 35.43 -12.94
N HIS A 7 42.34 35.55 -12.25
CA HIS A 7 42.30 36.05 -10.84
C HIS A 7 41.91 34.93 -9.87
N MET A 8 41.84 33.69 -10.33
CA MET A 8 41.59 32.55 -9.43
C MET A 8 42.80 32.26 -8.56
N PRO A 9 42.60 32.03 -7.26
CA PRO A 9 43.67 31.57 -6.38
C PRO A 9 44.10 30.15 -6.78
N GLU A 10 45.37 29.82 -6.58
CA GLU A 10 45.86 28.47 -6.69
C GLU A 10 45.19 27.58 -5.60
N ASP A 11 44.67 26.43 -6.01
CA ASP A 11 44.06 25.45 -5.11
C ASP A 11 44.64 24.07 -5.44
N PRO A 12 45.26 23.36 -4.50
CA PRO A 12 45.81 22.01 -4.73
C PRO A 12 44.74 20.97 -5.09
N ALA A 13 43.48 21.31 -4.88
CA ALA A 13 42.36 20.48 -5.31
C ALA A 13 42.13 20.51 -6.82
N ILE A 14 42.64 21.55 -7.52
CA ILE A 14 42.40 21.78 -8.94
C ILE A 14 43.70 21.48 -9.70
N GLU A 15 43.66 20.44 -10.51
CA GLU A 15 44.77 20.04 -11.37
C GLU A 15 44.89 20.94 -12.61
N LYS A 16 43.75 21.35 -13.18
CA LYS A 16 43.66 22.09 -14.42
C LYS A 16 42.35 22.87 -14.51
N VAL A 17 42.42 24.06 -15.11
CA VAL A 17 41.22 24.83 -15.50
C VAL A 17 41.27 25.08 -17.01
N GLU A 18 40.15 24.86 -17.69
CA GLU A 18 40.00 25.11 -19.12
C GLU A 18 38.79 25.99 -19.40
N ILE A 19 38.97 26.98 -20.29
CA ILE A 19 37.86 27.75 -20.84
C ILE A 19 37.31 26.98 -22.04
N ALA A 20 35.99 26.68 -22.02
CA ALA A 20 35.31 25.92 -23.06
C ALA A 20 34.14 26.74 -23.62
N GLY A 21 34.06 26.83 -24.95
CA GLY A 21 32.99 27.53 -25.66
C GLY A 21 32.79 28.99 -25.22
N PRO A 22 31.58 29.54 -25.29
CA PRO A 22 31.33 30.96 -25.12
C PRO A 22 31.24 31.44 -23.65
N GLY A 23 31.96 30.79 -22.73
CA GLY A 23 31.98 31.26 -21.33
C GLY A 23 31.99 30.20 -20.25
N PHE A 24 32.05 28.93 -20.57
CA PHE A 24 32.19 27.86 -19.59
C PHE A 24 33.62 27.78 -19.05
N ILE A 25 33.75 27.49 -17.76
CA ILE A 25 35.03 27.23 -17.08
C ILE A 25 34.95 25.80 -16.54
N ASN A 26 35.77 24.90 -17.06
CA ASN A 26 35.82 23.49 -16.63
C ASN A 26 36.96 23.34 -15.62
N PHE A 27 36.66 22.75 -14.47
CA PHE A 27 37.63 22.44 -13.42
C PHE A 27 37.94 20.94 -13.46
N TYR A 28 39.22 20.61 -13.50
CA TYR A 28 39.69 19.23 -13.38
C TYR A 28 40.25 19.03 -11.97
N LEU A 29 39.60 18.16 -11.20
CA LEU A 29 40.02 17.90 -9.82
C LEU A 29 41.21 16.94 -9.79
N SER A 30 42.16 17.23 -8.87
CA SER A 30 43.31 16.37 -8.63
C SER A 30 42.90 14.95 -8.17
N VAL A 31 43.74 13.96 -8.50
CA VAL A 31 43.50 12.55 -8.08
C VAL A 31 43.49 12.44 -6.54
N ALA A 32 44.28 13.26 -5.84
CA ALA A 32 44.35 13.29 -4.38
C ALA A 32 42.99 13.67 -3.77
N VAL A 33 42.30 14.70 -4.31
CA VAL A 33 40.94 15.10 -3.85
C VAL A 33 39.91 14.04 -4.13
N LYS A 34 39.94 13.44 -5.33
CA LYS A 34 39.03 12.33 -5.66
C LYS A 34 39.20 11.15 -4.71
N ASN A 35 40.44 10.81 -4.37
CA ASN A 35 40.72 9.70 -3.46
C ASN A 35 40.37 10.03 -1.99
N ALA A 36 40.48 11.29 -1.56
CA ALA A 36 40.10 11.71 -0.22
C ALA A 36 38.64 11.45 0.09
N ILE A 37 37.74 11.59 -0.91
CA ILE A 37 36.30 11.30 -0.78
C ILE A 37 36.06 9.82 -0.39
N PHE A 38 36.84 8.89 -0.95
CA PHE A 38 36.71 7.47 -0.57
C PHE A 38 37.13 7.21 0.88
N GLY A 39 38.16 7.93 1.36
CA GLY A 39 38.57 7.89 2.76
C GLY A 39 37.47 8.37 3.69
N GLU A 40 36.89 9.52 3.40
CA GLU A 40 35.79 10.13 4.14
C GLU A 40 34.51 9.24 4.11
N ALA A 41 34.16 8.72 2.95
CA ALA A 41 33.01 7.80 2.80
C ALA A 41 33.19 6.52 3.64
N ARG A 42 34.41 5.98 3.67
CA ARG A 42 34.73 4.81 4.49
C ARG A 42 34.66 5.10 5.98
N GLU A 43 35.13 6.26 6.40
CA GLU A 43 35.15 6.69 7.81
C GLU A 43 33.74 6.98 8.32
N LYS A 44 32.94 7.71 7.54
CA LYS A 44 31.57 8.11 7.90
C LYS A 44 30.52 7.02 7.67
N GLY A 45 30.80 6.04 6.82
CA GLY A 45 29.86 4.96 6.51
C GLY A 45 28.50 5.50 6.06
N MET A 46 27.43 5.10 6.75
CA MET A 46 26.06 5.54 6.44
C MET A 46 25.80 7.03 6.69
N ASP A 47 26.66 7.71 7.42
CA ASP A 47 26.57 9.16 7.67
C ASP A 47 27.28 10.00 6.60
N PHE A 48 27.91 9.35 5.62
CA PHE A 48 28.52 10.05 4.50
C PHE A 48 27.49 10.86 3.72
N ALA A 49 27.84 12.08 3.38
CA ALA A 49 27.01 13.06 2.68
C ALA A 49 25.74 13.55 3.43
N LYS A 50 25.57 13.22 4.72
CA LYS A 50 24.55 13.87 5.54
C LYS A 50 24.76 15.38 5.56
N SER A 51 23.65 16.11 5.49
CA SER A 51 23.63 17.55 5.60
C SER A 51 22.64 18.00 6.69
N ASN A 52 22.63 19.27 7.03
CA ASN A 52 21.68 19.85 7.96
C ASN A 52 20.84 20.97 7.30
N VAL A 53 20.55 20.81 6.02
CA VAL A 53 19.72 21.77 5.26
C VAL A 53 18.33 21.89 5.88
N GLY A 54 17.79 20.79 6.37
CA GLY A 54 16.47 20.73 7.02
C GLY A 54 16.43 21.36 8.41
N GLY A 55 17.58 21.53 9.08
CA GLY A 55 17.67 22.21 10.38
C GLY A 55 16.80 21.61 11.49
N GLY A 56 16.46 20.33 11.41
CA GLY A 56 15.57 19.65 12.36
C GLY A 56 14.09 20.04 12.19
N LEU A 57 13.68 20.62 11.05
CA LEU A 57 12.29 20.97 10.80
C LEU A 57 11.43 19.70 10.81
N LYS A 58 10.43 19.69 11.70
CA LYS A 58 9.46 18.60 11.79
C LYS A 58 8.60 18.57 10.53
N THR A 59 8.62 17.44 9.86
CA THR A 59 7.93 17.24 8.58
C THR A 59 7.23 15.90 8.59
N GLN A 60 5.91 15.91 8.32
CA GLN A 60 5.12 14.68 8.15
C GLN A 60 4.97 14.42 6.65
N VAL A 61 5.18 13.16 6.28
CA VAL A 61 4.94 12.68 4.92
C VAL A 61 3.94 11.54 4.98
N GLU A 62 2.78 11.77 4.39
CA GLU A 62 1.72 10.77 4.23
C GLU A 62 1.84 10.14 2.85
N PHE A 63 1.87 8.81 2.78
CA PHE A 63 1.98 8.09 1.51
C PHE A 63 1.45 6.65 1.64
N VAL A 64 1.24 5.98 0.50
CA VAL A 64 0.52 4.73 0.32
C VAL A 64 -0.96 4.89 0.63
N SER A 65 -1.35 5.02 1.88
CA SER A 65 -2.71 5.35 2.38
C SER A 65 -3.80 4.58 1.65
N ALA A 66 -3.63 3.25 1.53
CA ALA A 66 -4.58 2.37 0.84
C ALA A 66 -5.84 2.15 1.68
N ASN A 67 -7.00 2.08 1.03
CA ASN A 67 -8.25 1.75 1.69
C ASN A 67 -8.26 0.28 2.15
N PRO A 68 -8.67 -0.03 3.38
CA PRO A 68 -8.60 -1.38 3.94
C PRO A 68 -9.79 -2.27 3.49
N VAL A 69 -10.04 -2.31 2.19
CA VAL A 69 -11.14 -3.03 1.55
C VAL A 69 -10.66 -4.07 0.53
N GLY A 70 -9.35 -4.26 0.45
CA GLY A 70 -8.73 -5.24 -0.43
C GLY A 70 -7.20 -5.20 -0.39
N PRO A 71 -6.54 -6.16 -1.07
CA PRO A 71 -5.09 -6.25 -1.11
C PRO A 71 -4.47 -5.03 -1.82
N MET A 72 -3.26 -4.67 -1.40
CA MET A 72 -2.49 -3.63 -2.08
C MET A 72 -2.07 -4.10 -3.49
N HIS A 73 -2.17 -3.21 -4.46
CA HIS A 73 -1.75 -3.44 -5.84
C HIS A 73 -0.44 -2.71 -6.16
N ILE A 74 0.09 -2.93 -7.37
CA ILE A 74 1.39 -2.36 -7.82
C ILE A 74 1.45 -0.82 -7.72
N GLY A 75 0.32 -0.12 -7.84
CA GLY A 75 0.24 1.32 -7.65
C GLY A 75 0.64 1.74 -6.23
N HIS A 76 0.17 1.00 -5.22
CA HIS A 76 0.55 1.23 -3.82
C HIS A 76 2.05 0.96 -3.60
N GLY A 77 2.60 -0.09 -4.24
CA GLY A 77 4.05 -0.36 -4.23
C GLY A 77 4.88 0.79 -4.81
N ARG A 78 4.39 1.43 -5.88
CA ARG A 78 5.04 2.62 -6.44
C ARG A 78 5.03 3.79 -5.45
N TRP A 79 3.92 4.02 -4.76
CA TRP A 79 3.83 5.09 -3.75
C TRP A 79 4.70 4.79 -2.53
N ALA A 80 4.78 3.54 -2.10
CA ALA A 80 5.69 3.11 -1.05
C ALA A 80 7.15 3.43 -1.41
N ALA A 81 7.59 3.02 -2.61
CA ALA A 81 8.96 3.28 -3.06
C ALA A 81 9.28 4.77 -3.16
N LEU A 82 8.35 5.57 -3.69
CA LEU A 82 8.56 7.02 -3.84
C LEU A 82 8.55 7.73 -2.48
N GLY A 83 7.55 7.46 -1.63
CA GLY A 83 7.39 8.11 -0.34
C GLY A 83 8.53 7.76 0.63
N ASP A 84 8.90 6.49 0.73
CA ASP A 84 10.00 6.06 1.58
C ASP A 84 11.35 6.63 1.09
N SER A 85 11.60 6.64 -0.22
CA SER A 85 12.80 7.26 -0.78
C SER A 85 12.89 8.75 -0.46
N LEU A 86 11.77 9.48 -0.59
CA LEU A 86 11.68 10.89 -0.21
C LEU A 86 11.99 11.08 1.27
N CYS A 87 11.37 10.30 2.15
CA CYS A 87 11.59 10.36 3.59
C CYS A 87 13.07 10.11 3.95
N ARG A 88 13.70 9.11 3.35
CA ARG A 88 15.14 8.81 3.58
C ARG A 88 16.05 9.94 3.13
N VAL A 89 15.77 10.55 1.97
CA VAL A 89 16.55 11.70 1.48
C VAL A 89 16.38 12.91 2.39
N MET A 90 15.17 13.19 2.83
CA MET A 90 14.89 14.31 3.74
C MET A 90 15.51 14.10 5.12
N ASP A 91 15.41 12.89 5.68
CA ASP A 91 16.08 12.52 6.93
C ASP A 91 17.60 12.72 6.83
N HIS A 92 18.20 12.27 5.71
CA HIS A 92 19.63 12.47 5.41
C HIS A 92 20.00 13.94 5.24
N ALA A 93 19.05 14.77 4.82
CA ALA A 93 19.20 16.23 4.72
C ALA A 93 18.94 16.97 6.05
N GLY A 94 18.64 16.27 7.13
CA GLY A 94 18.52 16.84 8.49
C GLY A 94 17.12 17.34 8.84
N TYR A 95 16.07 16.83 8.18
CA TYR A 95 14.68 17.02 8.61
C TYR A 95 14.33 15.99 9.69
N ASP A 96 13.42 16.37 10.60
CA ASP A 96 12.78 15.46 11.57
C ASP A 96 11.52 14.87 10.93
N ILE A 97 11.64 13.67 10.36
CA ILE A 97 10.61 13.07 9.50
C ILE A 97 9.70 12.15 10.30
N GLN A 98 8.38 12.32 10.11
CA GLN A 98 7.35 11.38 10.53
C GLN A 98 6.66 10.78 9.28
N ARG A 99 6.68 9.46 9.15
CA ARG A 99 5.99 8.70 8.09
C ARG A 99 4.59 8.35 8.57
N GLU A 100 3.57 8.74 7.82
CA GLU A 100 2.18 8.43 8.16
C GLU A 100 1.51 7.62 7.05
N PHE A 101 0.81 6.57 7.47
CA PHE A 101 -0.17 5.85 6.67
C PHE A 101 -1.56 6.24 7.15
N TYR A 102 -2.37 6.89 6.30
CA TYR A 102 -3.74 7.23 6.60
C TYR A 102 -4.66 6.08 6.21
N ILE A 103 -5.39 5.54 7.18
CA ILE A 103 -6.34 4.45 6.96
C ILE A 103 -7.72 5.06 6.78
N ASN A 104 -8.25 5.01 5.55
CA ASN A 104 -9.62 5.42 5.25
C ASN A 104 -10.59 4.28 5.64
N ASP A 105 -10.87 4.17 6.92
CA ASP A 105 -11.67 3.10 7.52
C ASP A 105 -13.07 3.56 7.94
N HIS A 106 -13.54 4.68 7.39
CA HIS A 106 -14.87 5.24 7.62
C HIS A 106 -15.65 5.37 6.31
N GLY A 107 -16.99 5.37 6.41
CA GLY A 107 -17.88 5.66 5.27
C GLY A 107 -18.42 4.41 4.55
N SER A 108 -19.03 4.65 3.38
CA SER A 108 -19.80 3.66 2.62
C SER A 108 -18.96 2.48 2.10
N GLN A 109 -17.69 2.72 1.76
CA GLN A 109 -16.80 1.66 1.25
C GLN A 109 -16.62 0.53 2.25
N MET A 110 -16.49 0.84 3.54
CA MET A 110 -16.37 -0.17 4.58
C MET A 110 -17.66 -1.01 4.72
N ASN A 111 -18.83 -0.38 4.58
CA ASN A 111 -20.10 -1.11 4.59
C ASN A 111 -20.25 -2.00 3.34
N THR A 112 -19.86 -1.50 2.17
CA THR A 112 -19.84 -2.30 0.94
C THR A 112 -18.90 -3.50 1.09
N PHE A 113 -17.73 -3.31 1.70
CA PHE A 113 -16.79 -4.40 1.99
C PHE A 113 -17.41 -5.47 2.91
N GLY A 114 -18.00 -5.06 4.04
CA GLY A 114 -18.69 -5.98 4.94
C GLY A 114 -19.85 -6.71 4.28
N ASN A 115 -20.66 -6.02 3.47
CA ASN A 115 -21.74 -6.61 2.70
C ASN A 115 -21.22 -7.63 1.67
N SER A 116 -20.11 -7.33 0.99
CA SER A 116 -19.51 -8.24 0.01
C SER A 116 -19.10 -9.55 0.66
N ILE A 117 -18.43 -9.52 1.81
CA ILE A 117 -18.06 -10.72 2.57
C ILE A 117 -19.32 -11.46 3.05
N SER A 118 -20.32 -10.73 3.59
CA SER A 118 -21.58 -11.29 4.06
C SER A 118 -22.31 -12.06 2.95
N THR A 119 -22.37 -11.49 1.75
CA THR A 119 -23.01 -12.14 0.60
C THR A 119 -22.27 -13.41 0.19
N ARG A 120 -20.94 -13.38 0.11
CA ARG A 120 -20.14 -14.57 -0.21
C ARG A 120 -20.29 -15.66 0.85
N TYR A 121 -20.36 -15.28 2.13
CA TYR A 121 -20.63 -16.24 3.21
C TYR A 121 -21.99 -16.94 3.02
N MET A 122 -23.03 -16.21 2.66
CA MET A 122 -24.36 -16.80 2.39
C MET A 122 -24.37 -17.68 1.14
N GLN A 123 -23.59 -17.34 0.12
CA GLN A 123 -23.43 -18.19 -1.07
C GLN A 123 -22.73 -19.51 -0.72
N LEU A 124 -21.67 -19.47 0.12
CA LEU A 124 -21.03 -20.69 0.63
C LEU A 124 -22.01 -21.54 1.43
N ALA A 125 -22.83 -20.94 2.29
CA ALA A 125 -23.88 -21.63 3.03
C ALA A 125 -24.88 -22.34 2.09
N ASP A 126 -25.31 -21.67 1.03
CA ASP A 126 -26.23 -22.21 0.04
C ASP A 126 -25.63 -23.40 -0.73
N ILE A 127 -24.36 -23.28 -1.15
CA ILE A 127 -23.65 -24.39 -1.80
C ILE A 127 -23.57 -25.62 -0.88
N ILE A 128 -23.14 -25.40 0.38
CA ILE A 128 -23.01 -26.47 1.37
C ILE A 128 -24.39 -27.18 1.58
N ALA A 129 -25.45 -26.39 1.76
CA ALA A 129 -26.77 -26.91 2.01
C ALA A 129 -27.37 -27.67 0.80
N LYS A 130 -27.19 -27.18 -0.41
CA LYS A 130 -27.74 -27.75 -1.63
C LYS A 130 -26.96 -28.95 -2.15
N GLN A 131 -25.65 -28.92 -2.04
CA GLN A 131 -24.80 -29.95 -2.63
C GLN A 131 -24.27 -30.97 -1.60
N GLY A 132 -24.42 -30.69 -0.31
CA GLY A 132 -23.95 -31.58 0.77
C GLY A 132 -22.43 -31.70 0.84
N VAL A 133 -21.72 -30.68 0.42
CA VAL A 133 -20.25 -30.60 0.41
C VAL A 133 -19.74 -29.90 1.65
N ASP A 134 -18.45 -30.05 1.93
CA ASP A 134 -17.77 -29.26 2.99
C ASP A 134 -17.38 -27.85 2.51
N ILE A 135 -16.85 -27.04 3.45
CA ILE A 135 -16.48 -25.65 3.16
C ILE A 135 -15.34 -25.56 2.12
N ASP A 136 -14.40 -26.49 2.12
CA ASP A 136 -13.28 -26.42 1.20
C ASP A 136 -13.70 -26.72 -0.24
N GLU A 137 -14.66 -27.61 -0.43
CA GLU A 137 -15.24 -27.87 -1.74
C GLU A 137 -16.20 -26.74 -2.15
N ALA A 138 -17.02 -26.20 -1.25
CA ALA A 138 -17.87 -25.04 -1.51
C ALA A 138 -17.06 -23.82 -1.93
N HIS A 139 -15.94 -23.58 -1.27
CA HIS A 139 -15.00 -22.51 -1.62
C HIS A 139 -14.46 -22.68 -3.04
N LYS A 140 -13.97 -23.86 -3.42
CA LYS A 140 -13.49 -24.14 -4.79
C LYS A 140 -14.57 -23.93 -5.84
N LEU A 141 -15.80 -24.38 -5.58
CA LEU A 141 -16.92 -24.21 -6.49
C LEU A 141 -17.26 -22.74 -6.71
N LEU A 142 -17.23 -21.92 -5.65
CA LEU A 142 -17.52 -20.50 -5.75
C LEU A 142 -16.39 -19.73 -6.47
N ILE A 143 -15.13 -20.10 -6.25
CA ILE A 143 -13.99 -19.55 -7.01
C ILE A 143 -14.11 -19.95 -8.49
N ALA A 144 -14.41 -21.20 -8.81
CA ALA A 144 -14.55 -21.65 -10.18
C ALA A 144 -15.71 -20.94 -10.93
N ASP A 145 -16.85 -20.70 -10.26
CA ASP A 145 -17.96 -19.93 -10.80
C ASP A 145 -17.54 -18.48 -11.13
N ARG A 146 -16.78 -17.85 -10.23
CA ARG A 146 -16.25 -16.52 -10.44
C ARG A 146 -15.22 -16.46 -11.57
N ASP A 147 -14.31 -17.42 -11.65
CA ASP A 147 -13.28 -17.46 -12.71
C ASP A 147 -13.91 -17.68 -14.08
N ALA A 148 -14.93 -18.53 -14.17
CA ALA A 148 -15.71 -18.73 -15.39
C ALA A 148 -16.44 -17.45 -15.81
N PHE A 149 -17.04 -16.72 -14.87
CA PHE A 149 -17.68 -15.42 -15.11
C PHE A 149 -16.70 -14.38 -15.66
N VAL A 150 -15.49 -14.27 -15.07
CA VAL A 150 -14.46 -13.33 -15.53
C VAL A 150 -13.93 -13.69 -16.92
N ALA A 151 -13.91 -14.99 -17.27
CA ALA A 151 -13.48 -15.46 -18.58
C ALA A 151 -14.55 -15.24 -19.67
N ASP A 152 -15.82 -15.11 -19.29
CA ASP A 152 -16.93 -14.81 -20.20
C ASP A 152 -17.14 -13.30 -20.32
N GLU A 153 -16.31 -12.65 -21.14
CA GLU A 153 -16.31 -11.19 -21.30
C GLU A 153 -17.66 -10.61 -21.77
N ASN A 154 -18.56 -11.42 -22.29
CA ASN A 154 -19.83 -10.96 -22.86
C ASN A 154 -21.07 -11.40 -22.06
N ASP A 155 -20.91 -12.31 -21.10
CA ASP A 155 -21.98 -12.86 -20.24
C ASP A 155 -23.35 -13.01 -20.98
N GLU A 156 -23.34 -13.72 -22.12
CA GLU A 156 -24.55 -13.97 -22.91
C GLU A 156 -25.46 -15.03 -22.24
N HIS A 157 -24.95 -15.67 -21.16
CA HIS A 157 -25.62 -16.79 -20.49
C HIS A 157 -25.56 -16.68 -18.96
N PRO A 158 -26.30 -15.73 -18.33
CA PRO A 158 -26.31 -15.51 -16.88
C PRO A 158 -26.66 -16.76 -16.06
N GLU A 159 -27.44 -17.71 -16.63
CA GLU A 159 -27.75 -18.98 -15.98
C GLU A 159 -26.52 -19.88 -15.73
N THR A 160 -25.38 -19.60 -16.35
CA THR A 160 -24.13 -20.35 -16.15
C THR A 160 -23.32 -19.89 -14.95
N HIS A 161 -23.59 -18.69 -14.43
CA HIS A 161 -22.84 -18.04 -13.33
C HIS A 161 -23.77 -17.57 -12.21
N PRO A 162 -24.60 -18.44 -11.61
CA PRO A 162 -25.73 -18.03 -10.76
C PRO A 162 -25.29 -17.28 -9.49
N TYR A 163 -24.06 -17.50 -9.02
CA TYR A 163 -23.56 -16.83 -7.83
C TYR A 163 -22.99 -15.43 -8.13
N GLN A 164 -22.49 -15.20 -9.34
CA GLN A 164 -21.97 -13.89 -9.74
C GLN A 164 -23.12 -12.93 -10.09
N ASP A 165 -24.11 -13.37 -10.82
CA ASP A 165 -25.30 -12.56 -11.14
C ASP A 165 -26.03 -12.15 -9.87
N ASN A 166 -26.31 -13.07 -8.98
CA ASN A 166 -26.93 -12.79 -7.69
C ASN A 166 -26.10 -11.81 -6.85
N PHE A 167 -24.76 -11.92 -6.89
CA PHE A 167 -23.87 -11.00 -6.19
C PHE A 167 -23.99 -9.59 -6.72
N ALA A 168 -23.93 -9.40 -8.04
CA ALA A 168 -24.04 -8.10 -8.68
C ALA A 168 -25.43 -7.45 -8.52
N GLU A 169 -26.50 -8.24 -8.59
CA GLU A 169 -27.88 -7.80 -8.36
C GLU A 169 -28.10 -7.34 -6.90
N THR A 170 -27.53 -8.07 -5.94
CA THR A 170 -27.73 -7.80 -4.50
C THR A 170 -26.93 -6.56 -4.04
N LEU A 171 -25.72 -6.38 -4.51
CA LEU A 171 -24.79 -5.38 -3.99
C LEU A 171 -24.51 -4.21 -4.96
N GLY A 172 -24.92 -4.35 -6.22
CA GLY A 172 -24.62 -3.37 -7.26
C GLY A 172 -23.20 -3.46 -7.81
N LYS A 173 -22.92 -2.60 -8.81
CA LYS A 173 -21.65 -2.64 -9.57
C LYS A 173 -20.42 -2.21 -8.76
N ASP A 174 -20.62 -1.55 -7.63
CA ASP A 174 -19.53 -1.06 -6.77
C ASP A 174 -19.10 -2.06 -5.69
N SER A 175 -19.63 -3.30 -5.74
CA SER A 175 -19.29 -4.37 -4.80
C SER A 175 -17.87 -4.90 -5.01
N TYR A 176 -17.25 -5.42 -3.94
CA TYR A 176 -15.95 -6.06 -4.00
C TYR A 176 -16.10 -7.53 -4.40
N GLY A 177 -15.76 -7.86 -5.63
CA GLY A 177 -15.99 -9.19 -6.23
C GLY A 177 -14.76 -10.08 -6.37
N GLY A 178 -13.59 -9.66 -5.86
CA GLY A 178 -12.34 -10.42 -5.99
C GLY A 178 -12.31 -11.69 -5.14
N ASP A 179 -11.40 -12.63 -5.49
CA ASP A 179 -11.22 -13.91 -4.79
C ASP A 179 -10.99 -13.73 -3.29
N TYR A 180 -10.25 -12.68 -2.90
CA TYR A 180 -9.98 -12.38 -1.50
C TYR A 180 -11.24 -12.20 -0.65
N ILE A 181 -12.36 -11.78 -1.22
CA ILE A 181 -13.66 -11.70 -0.51
C ILE A 181 -14.24 -13.09 -0.27
N ILE A 182 -14.08 -13.99 -1.24
CA ILE A 182 -14.50 -15.40 -1.10
C ILE A 182 -13.62 -16.09 -0.06
N ASP A 183 -12.32 -15.85 -0.11
CA ASP A 183 -11.35 -16.38 0.85
C ASP A 183 -11.67 -15.93 2.28
N GLU A 184 -11.97 -14.64 2.49
CA GLU A 184 -12.38 -14.10 3.79
C GLU A 184 -13.68 -14.77 4.29
N ALA A 185 -14.68 -14.88 3.43
CA ALA A 185 -15.95 -15.50 3.77
C ALA A 185 -15.77 -16.98 4.15
N ALA A 186 -14.94 -17.72 3.41
CA ALA A 186 -14.61 -19.11 3.70
C ALA A 186 -13.87 -19.27 5.03
N GLU A 187 -12.94 -18.36 5.34
CA GLU A 187 -12.23 -18.38 6.62
C GLU A 187 -13.17 -18.10 7.81
N PHE A 188 -14.11 -17.15 7.63
CA PHE A 188 -15.12 -16.89 8.65
C PHE A 188 -16.06 -18.10 8.83
N TRP A 189 -16.36 -18.80 7.75
CA TRP A 189 -17.11 -20.07 7.85
C TRP A 189 -16.33 -21.15 8.60
N ARG A 190 -15.04 -21.33 8.30
CA ARG A 190 -14.19 -22.32 9.02
C ARG A 190 -14.13 -22.05 10.52
N THR A 191 -14.22 -20.77 10.90
CA THR A 191 -14.15 -20.36 12.32
C THR A 191 -15.51 -20.47 13.02
N ASP A 192 -16.57 -20.03 12.35
CA ASP A 192 -17.89 -19.78 12.97
C ASP A 192 -18.96 -20.82 12.54
N GLY A 193 -18.69 -21.63 11.52
CA GLY A 193 -19.66 -22.60 10.96
C GLY A 193 -20.87 -21.89 10.36
N ASP A 194 -22.06 -22.33 10.70
CA ASP A 194 -23.35 -21.79 10.25
C ASP A 194 -23.92 -20.66 11.15
N LYS A 195 -23.17 -20.24 12.15
CA LYS A 195 -23.60 -19.26 13.17
C LYS A 195 -24.30 -18.04 12.60
N TRP A 196 -23.80 -17.54 11.46
CA TRP A 196 -24.26 -16.30 10.88
C TRP A 196 -25.36 -16.46 9.82
N VAL A 197 -25.78 -17.68 9.51
CA VAL A 197 -26.79 -17.94 8.47
C VAL A 197 -28.14 -17.34 8.87
N GLU A 198 -28.58 -17.58 10.10
CA GLU A 198 -29.85 -17.11 10.65
C GLU A 198 -29.70 -15.79 11.45
N ALA A 199 -28.49 -15.22 11.52
CA ALA A 199 -28.25 -13.97 12.23
C ALA A 199 -28.85 -12.77 11.48
N ASP A 200 -29.10 -11.69 12.21
CA ASP A 200 -29.51 -10.42 11.60
C ASP A 200 -28.50 -9.97 10.54
N PRO A 201 -28.94 -9.64 9.31
CA PRO A 201 -28.06 -9.27 8.22
C PRO A 201 -27.14 -8.07 8.53
N GLN A 202 -27.64 -7.11 9.31
CA GLN A 202 -26.85 -5.93 9.70
C GLN A 202 -25.77 -6.33 10.69
N GLU A 203 -26.10 -7.14 11.71
CA GLU A 203 -25.14 -7.64 12.70
C GLU A 203 -24.05 -8.49 12.03
N ARG A 204 -24.41 -9.37 11.10
CA ARG A 204 -23.48 -10.16 10.31
C ARG A 204 -22.54 -9.28 9.51
N MET A 205 -23.08 -8.30 8.76
CA MET A 205 -22.30 -7.37 7.95
C MET A 205 -21.31 -6.58 8.82
N GLU A 206 -21.75 -6.05 9.96
CA GLU A 206 -20.90 -5.29 10.88
C GLU A 206 -19.77 -6.14 11.45
N SER A 207 -20.07 -7.37 11.88
CA SER A 207 -19.06 -8.31 12.38
C SER A 207 -18.01 -8.62 11.31
N PHE A 208 -18.44 -8.89 10.06
CA PHE A 208 -17.53 -9.24 8.98
C PHE A 208 -16.72 -8.02 8.49
N ARG A 209 -17.32 -6.84 8.49
CA ARG A 209 -16.62 -5.58 8.22
C ARG A 209 -15.45 -5.37 9.17
N GLU A 210 -15.70 -5.50 10.49
CA GLU A 210 -14.65 -5.26 11.48
C GLU A 210 -13.54 -6.30 11.44
N ARG A 211 -13.90 -7.57 11.29
CA ARG A 211 -12.92 -8.66 11.18
C ARG A 211 -12.08 -8.57 9.91
N GLY A 212 -12.73 -8.31 8.79
CA GLY A 212 -12.05 -8.10 7.52
C GLY A 212 -11.14 -6.86 7.53
N TYR A 213 -11.60 -5.77 8.16
CA TYR A 213 -10.80 -4.56 8.37
C TYR A 213 -9.48 -4.86 9.09
N VAL A 214 -9.54 -5.52 10.24
CA VAL A 214 -8.33 -5.85 11.01
C VAL A 214 -7.35 -6.64 10.15
N LYS A 215 -7.84 -7.64 9.44
CA LYS A 215 -7.04 -8.50 8.58
C LYS A 215 -6.40 -7.75 7.41
N MET A 216 -7.15 -6.85 6.76
CA MET A 216 -6.62 -6.03 5.66
C MET A 216 -5.52 -5.08 6.16
N VAL A 217 -5.71 -4.44 7.30
CA VAL A 217 -4.70 -3.54 7.89
C VAL A 217 -3.44 -4.30 8.29
N ASP A 218 -3.58 -5.48 8.90
CA ASP A 218 -2.42 -6.31 9.26
C ASP A 218 -1.65 -6.75 8.00
N ASN A 219 -2.36 -7.19 6.97
CA ASN A 219 -1.74 -7.53 5.68
C ASN A 219 -0.99 -6.34 5.06
N MET A 220 -1.57 -5.14 5.10
CA MET A 220 -0.91 -3.93 4.60
C MET A 220 0.38 -3.61 5.38
N ARG A 221 0.37 -3.80 6.70
CA ARG A 221 1.57 -3.62 7.54
C ARG A 221 2.66 -4.60 7.18
N ASP A 222 2.30 -5.88 7.06
CA ASP A 222 3.23 -6.93 6.70
C ASP A 222 3.86 -6.71 5.32
N LEU A 223 3.05 -6.30 4.33
CA LEU A 223 3.53 -6.00 2.98
C LEU A 223 4.45 -4.77 2.96
N CYS A 224 4.11 -3.71 3.68
CA CYS A 224 4.98 -2.54 3.80
C CYS A 224 6.30 -2.90 4.48
N HIS A 225 6.26 -3.67 5.56
CA HIS A 225 7.44 -4.14 6.26
C HIS A 225 8.32 -5.04 5.37
N ALA A 226 7.72 -5.94 4.60
CA ALA A 226 8.44 -6.84 3.69
C ALA A 226 9.24 -6.11 2.61
N VAL A 227 8.82 -4.90 2.24
CA VAL A 227 9.57 -4.02 1.29
C VAL A 227 10.39 -2.95 2.00
N ASN A 228 10.60 -3.09 3.32
CA ASN A 228 11.38 -2.17 4.15
C ASN A 228 10.86 -0.71 4.11
N CYS A 229 9.53 -0.58 4.11
CA CYS A 229 8.79 0.67 4.10
C CYS A 229 7.91 0.74 5.36
N ASP A 230 8.52 1.10 6.49
CA ASP A 230 7.83 1.17 7.77
C ASP A 230 7.29 2.59 8.02
N PHE A 231 6.15 2.65 8.75
CA PHE A 231 5.48 3.89 9.11
C PHE A 231 5.57 4.14 10.61
N ASP A 232 5.82 5.39 10.98
CA ASP A 232 5.85 5.84 12.37
C ASP A 232 4.44 5.94 12.94
N ARG A 233 3.44 6.21 12.08
CA ARG A 233 2.05 6.37 12.45
C ARG A 233 1.10 5.72 11.44
N TRP A 234 0.17 4.92 11.96
CA TRP A 234 -1.00 4.41 11.26
C TRP A 234 -2.22 5.16 11.80
N TYR A 235 -2.70 6.11 11.01
CA TYR A 235 -3.78 7.01 11.44
C TYR A 235 -5.13 6.53 10.90
N SER A 236 -6.07 6.20 11.82
CA SER A 236 -7.42 5.77 11.47
C SER A 236 -8.34 6.98 11.32
N GLU A 237 -9.04 7.09 10.20
CA GLU A 237 -10.04 8.13 9.96
C GLU A 237 -11.18 8.08 10.98
N ARG A 238 -11.58 6.89 11.45
CA ARG A 238 -12.61 6.71 12.48
C ARG A 238 -12.31 7.51 13.74
N SER A 239 -11.03 7.72 14.05
CA SER A 239 -10.64 8.50 15.24
C SER A 239 -11.12 9.95 15.20
N LEU A 240 -11.41 10.50 14.01
CA LEU A 240 -11.95 11.86 13.86
C LEU A 240 -13.43 11.98 14.27
N TYR A 241 -14.14 10.86 14.30
CA TYR A 241 -15.57 10.80 14.60
C TYR A 241 -15.88 10.32 16.01
N VAL A 242 -14.88 9.82 16.73
CA VAL A 242 -15.01 9.51 18.16
C VAL A 242 -14.97 10.84 18.91
N LYS A 243 -16.13 11.28 19.42
CA LYS A 243 -16.16 12.41 20.34
C LYS A 243 -15.50 11.94 21.63
N ASP A 244 -14.47 12.66 22.08
CA ASP A 244 -13.97 12.53 23.44
C ASP A 244 -15.15 12.75 24.40
N THR A 245 -15.62 11.68 25.04
CA THR A 245 -16.66 11.71 26.09
C THR A 245 -16.02 11.87 27.44
#